data_1dee391289553387e4d53216e48993fe
#
_entry.id   1dee391289553387e4d53216e48993fe
#
_cell.length_a   1.000
_cell.length_b   1.000
_cell.length_c   1.000
_cell.angle_alpha   90.00
_cell.angle_beta   90.00
_cell.angle_gamma   90.00
#
_symmetry.space_group_name_H-M   'P 1'
#
loop_
_entity.id
_entity.type
_entity.pdbx_description
1 polymer ?
#
loop_
_entity_poly.entity_id
_entity_poly.type
_entity_poly.pdbx_seq_one_letter_code
_entity_poly.pdbx_strand_id
1 'polypeptide(L)'
;MALATIVILETSALVVQMEVITRIRSWLFNHALPVWTEKCMDSRFGGPVESFSLDGDRPFTDAYKRTFVVARQLYVMSHASLLGEKKAGPLADALFEYLRKVCWRGPESGWVHKVTLEGDILDPTADLYDFAFCVFALSWYYRLTENSDALTLVHQTLDIVGRDFAHPSGNGYYNQLPANLPRQQNPHMHLMEGLLAFWEVTNDSRAKDMSNGLAALFRRQLFDKAAGAMPEFFDDFLNPIADSTRNHIEAGHQFEWAWILARHQQLSGQDHTDIVRTLVLNAERFGLHETRGWTMNSNKLDTSSQDRGSRTW
;
A
#
# COMPACT_ATOMS: atom_id res chain seq x y z
N MET A 1 44.49 -4.61 13.15
CA MET A 1 43.84 -3.31 12.84
C MET A 1 42.55 -3.48 12.05
N ALA A 2 42.47 -4.26 10.97
CA ALA A 2 41.24 -4.40 10.17
C ALA A 2 39.99 -4.93 10.93
N LEU A 3 40.15 -5.92 11.80
CA LEU A 3 39.04 -6.49 12.61
C LEU A 3 38.44 -5.47 13.59
N ALA A 4 39.30 -4.65 14.25
CA ALA A 4 38.83 -3.62 15.18
C ALA A 4 38.06 -2.49 14.45
N THR A 5 38.47 -2.15 13.22
CA THR A 5 37.79 -1.14 12.39
C THR A 5 36.42 -1.65 11.93
N ILE A 6 36.32 -2.92 11.54
CA ILE A 6 35.03 -3.55 11.13
C ILE A 6 34.06 -3.58 12.33
N VAL A 7 34.50 -4.00 13.51
CA VAL A 7 33.67 -4.04 14.72
C VAL A 7 33.20 -2.64 15.13
N ILE A 8 34.03 -1.61 15.00
CA ILE A 8 33.67 -0.22 15.28
C ILE A 8 32.63 0.30 14.27
N LEU A 9 32.78 -0.02 12.98
CA LEU A 9 31.82 0.39 11.94
C LEU A 9 30.46 -0.32 12.09
N GLU A 10 30.46 -1.61 12.41
CA GLU A 10 29.23 -2.36 12.69
C GLU A 10 28.53 -1.85 13.96
N THR A 11 29.28 -1.54 15.01
CA THR A 11 28.74 -0.99 16.25
C THR A 11 28.17 0.41 16.04
N SER A 12 28.83 1.27 15.25
CA SER A 12 28.32 2.61 14.94
C SER A 12 27.07 2.56 14.07
N ALA A 13 27.00 1.65 13.10
CA ALA A 13 25.81 1.45 12.26
C ALA A 13 24.60 0.96 13.10
N LEU A 14 24.82 0.03 14.03
CA LEU A 14 23.81 -0.44 14.96
C LEU A 14 23.28 0.66 15.90
N VAL A 15 24.17 1.51 16.42
CA VAL A 15 23.79 2.65 17.27
C VAL A 15 22.91 3.63 16.49
N VAL A 16 23.33 4.03 15.29
CA VAL A 16 22.54 4.93 14.41
C VAL A 16 21.18 4.31 14.08
N GLN A 17 21.14 3.03 13.79
CA GLN A 17 19.89 2.32 13.50
C GLN A 17 18.96 2.30 14.72
N MET A 18 19.48 2.08 15.93
CA MET A 18 18.69 2.12 17.16
C MET A 18 18.16 3.54 17.47
N GLU A 19 18.94 4.58 17.21
CA GLU A 19 18.50 5.97 17.39
C GLU A 19 17.35 6.32 16.42
N VAL A 20 17.47 5.92 15.15
CA VAL A 20 16.40 6.13 14.15
C VAL A 20 15.13 5.39 14.54
N ILE A 21 15.22 4.12 14.93
CA ILE A 21 14.06 3.33 15.39
C ILE A 21 13.41 3.98 16.62
N THR A 22 14.21 4.44 17.58
CA THR A 22 13.73 5.10 18.81
C THR A 22 12.98 6.40 18.46
N ARG A 23 13.52 7.22 17.56
CA ARG A 23 12.87 8.44 17.08
C ARG A 23 11.56 8.16 16.39
N ILE A 24 11.54 7.20 15.44
CA ILE A 24 10.32 6.80 14.72
C ILE A 24 9.27 6.29 15.71
N ARG A 25 9.65 5.41 16.63
CA ARG A 25 8.74 4.88 17.65
C ARG A 25 8.19 5.99 18.55
N SER A 26 9.05 6.90 19.02
CA SER A 26 8.63 8.05 19.83
C SER A 26 7.65 8.95 19.09
N TRP A 27 7.93 9.27 17.83
CA TRP A 27 7.02 10.06 17.01
C TRP A 27 5.68 9.34 16.80
N LEU A 28 5.72 8.05 16.47
CA LEU A 28 4.52 7.24 16.23
C LEU A 28 3.60 7.23 17.47
N PHE A 29 4.14 6.90 18.65
CA PHE A 29 3.33 6.72 19.86
C PHE A 29 2.96 8.02 20.56
N ASN A 30 3.79 9.06 20.45
CA ASN A 30 3.56 10.33 21.17
C ASN A 30 2.89 11.42 20.32
N HIS A 31 2.90 11.27 18.97
CA HIS A 31 2.35 12.29 18.07
C HIS A 31 1.35 11.72 17.06
N ALA A 32 1.70 10.71 16.27
CA ALA A 32 0.83 10.23 15.20
C ALA A 32 -0.37 9.42 15.72
N LEU A 33 -0.13 8.35 16.48
CA LEU A 33 -1.21 7.49 16.97
C LEU A 33 -2.24 8.21 17.86
N PRO A 34 -1.90 9.14 18.76
CA PRO A 34 -2.88 9.86 19.54
C PRO A 34 -3.92 10.60 18.69
N VAL A 35 -3.50 11.26 17.60
CA VAL A 35 -4.43 11.94 16.69
C VAL A 35 -5.45 10.95 16.11
N TRP A 36 -4.96 9.81 15.63
CA TRP A 36 -5.80 8.80 15.00
C TRP A 36 -6.66 8.02 16.00
N THR A 37 -6.13 7.67 17.15
CA THR A 37 -6.91 6.91 18.17
C THR A 37 -7.97 7.74 18.87
N GLU A 38 -7.85 9.06 18.86
CA GLU A 38 -8.80 9.96 19.52
C GLU A 38 -9.84 10.58 18.57
N LYS A 39 -9.48 10.75 17.29
CA LYS A 39 -10.28 11.55 16.35
C LYS A 39 -10.68 10.81 15.08
N CYS A 40 -10.20 9.57 14.86
CA CYS A 40 -10.41 8.90 13.57
C CYS A 40 -11.85 8.44 13.31
N MET A 41 -12.65 8.25 14.36
CA MET A 41 -14.00 7.73 14.20
C MET A 41 -15.04 8.86 14.09
N ASP A 42 -15.92 8.71 13.10
CA ASP A 42 -17.10 9.55 12.96
C ASP A 42 -18.14 9.16 14.02
N SER A 43 -18.33 10.04 15.01
CA SER A 43 -19.24 9.77 16.13
C SER A 43 -20.73 9.81 15.74
N ARG A 44 -21.06 10.39 14.58
CA ARG A 44 -22.46 10.54 14.14
C ARG A 44 -22.90 9.38 13.26
N PHE A 45 -22.06 8.98 12.30
CA PHE A 45 -22.43 7.99 11.28
C PHE A 45 -21.63 6.68 11.39
N GLY A 46 -20.65 6.61 12.31
CA GLY A 46 -19.76 5.48 12.44
C GLY A 46 -18.71 5.41 11.31
N GLY A 47 -17.81 4.43 11.42
CA GLY A 47 -16.68 4.31 10.51
C GLY A 47 -15.67 5.45 10.67
N PRO A 48 -14.59 5.49 9.87
CA PRO A 48 -13.56 6.51 10.00
C PRO A 48 -13.98 7.84 9.37
N VAL A 49 -13.35 8.93 9.81
CA VAL A 49 -13.33 10.19 9.08
C VAL A 49 -12.43 10.04 7.84
N GLU A 50 -12.74 10.76 6.78
CA GLU A 50 -12.04 10.62 5.50
C GLU A 50 -10.63 11.24 5.54
N SER A 51 -10.49 12.39 6.18
CA SER A 51 -9.23 13.13 6.27
C SER A 51 -9.21 14.10 7.45
N PHE A 52 -8.02 14.60 7.78
CA PHE A 52 -7.78 15.66 8.77
C PHE A 52 -7.18 16.89 8.14
N SER A 53 -7.36 18.04 8.79
CA SER A 53 -6.56 19.22 8.51
C SER A 53 -5.06 18.94 8.74
N LEU A 54 -4.18 19.69 8.07
CA LEU A 54 -2.71 19.44 8.14
C LEU A 54 -2.13 19.59 9.56
N ASP A 55 -2.77 20.40 10.41
CA ASP A 55 -2.44 20.51 11.83
C ASP A 55 -2.98 19.35 12.68
N GLY A 56 -3.78 18.45 12.11
CA GLY A 56 -4.39 17.32 12.80
C GLY A 56 -5.53 17.70 13.76
N ASP A 57 -5.94 18.97 13.82
CA ASP A 57 -6.88 19.46 14.83
C ASP A 57 -8.34 19.17 14.48
N ARG A 58 -8.67 19.15 13.19
CA ARG A 58 -10.06 19.01 12.73
C ARG A 58 -10.20 17.92 11.68
N PRO A 59 -11.13 16.95 11.88
CA PRO A 59 -11.54 16.09 10.77
C PRO A 59 -12.26 16.94 9.72
N PHE A 60 -11.94 16.69 8.44
CA PHE A 60 -12.76 17.23 7.36
C PHE A 60 -14.07 16.45 7.28
N THR A 61 -15.16 17.20 7.15
CA THR A 61 -16.49 16.63 6.90
C THR A 61 -16.68 16.48 5.39
N ASP A 62 -15.99 15.49 4.81
CA ASP A 62 -16.30 15.05 3.45
C ASP A 62 -17.72 14.46 3.42
N ALA A 63 -18.37 14.53 2.28
CA ALA A 63 -19.73 14.02 2.11
C ALA A 63 -19.76 12.51 1.84
N TYR A 64 -18.64 11.80 1.97
CA TYR A 64 -18.48 10.38 1.65
C TYR A 64 -17.36 9.73 2.45
N LYS A 65 -17.30 8.40 2.36
CA LYS A 65 -16.19 7.58 2.87
C LYS A 65 -15.75 6.61 1.79
N ARG A 66 -14.42 6.51 1.57
CA ARG A 66 -13.82 5.58 0.60
C ARG A 66 -13.42 4.28 1.29
N THR A 67 -13.68 3.16 0.62
CA THR A 67 -13.39 1.83 1.16
C THR A 67 -11.92 1.64 1.50
N PHE A 68 -10.98 2.10 0.65
CA PHE A 68 -9.56 1.97 0.97
C PHE A 68 -9.13 2.82 2.18
N VAL A 69 -9.80 3.94 2.49
CA VAL A 69 -9.53 4.72 3.70
C VAL A 69 -9.98 3.93 4.93
N VAL A 70 -11.16 3.31 4.89
CA VAL A 70 -11.64 2.41 5.97
C VAL A 70 -10.65 1.26 6.17
N ALA A 71 -10.22 0.61 5.10
CA ALA A 71 -9.27 -0.50 5.14
C ALA A 71 -7.90 -0.06 5.70
N ARG A 72 -7.35 1.07 5.24
CA ARG A 72 -6.08 1.60 5.77
C ARG A 72 -6.16 1.93 7.26
N GLN A 73 -7.27 2.50 7.73
CA GLN A 73 -7.49 2.73 9.16
C GLN A 73 -7.55 1.42 9.95
N LEU A 74 -8.24 0.40 9.41
CA LEU A 74 -8.27 -0.93 10.02
C LEU A 74 -6.86 -1.51 10.16
N TYR A 75 -6.03 -1.42 9.11
CA TYR A 75 -4.62 -1.83 9.16
C TYR A 75 -3.86 -1.08 10.25
N VAL A 76 -3.94 0.27 10.26
CA VAL A 76 -3.21 1.10 11.24
C VAL A 76 -3.58 0.73 12.66
N MET A 77 -4.88 0.58 12.95
CA MET A 77 -5.34 0.22 14.30
C MET A 77 -4.96 -1.20 14.68
N SER A 78 -5.06 -2.16 13.76
CA SER A 78 -4.63 -3.54 13.99
C SER A 78 -3.13 -3.62 14.31
N HIS A 79 -2.30 -2.97 13.51
CA HIS A 79 -0.85 -2.96 13.70
C HIS A 79 -0.45 -2.18 14.97
N ALA A 80 -1.06 -1.03 15.24
CA ALA A 80 -0.82 -0.25 16.47
C ALA A 80 -1.15 -1.06 17.73
N SER A 81 -2.24 -1.83 17.71
CA SER A 81 -2.60 -2.73 18.81
C SER A 81 -1.55 -3.82 19.03
N LEU A 82 -1.04 -4.44 17.96
CA LEU A 82 0.07 -5.42 18.03
C LEU A 82 1.37 -4.81 18.56
N LEU A 83 1.60 -3.51 18.31
CA LEU A 83 2.74 -2.76 18.85
C LEU A 83 2.55 -2.28 20.29
N GLY A 84 1.37 -2.52 20.88
CA GLY A 84 1.07 -2.22 22.29
C GLY A 84 0.21 -0.97 22.56
N GLU A 85 -0.35 -0.33 21.51
CA GLU A 85 -1.31 0.77 21.68
C GLU A 85 -2.69 0.22 22.12
N LYS A 86 -3.02 0.39 23.39
CA LYS A 86 -4.21 -0.23 24.01
C LYS A 86 -5.53 0.30 23.46
N LYS A 87 -5.59 1.55 23.02
CA LYS A 87 -6.79 2.15 22.45
C LYS A 87 -7.11 1.62 21.04
N ALA A 88 -6.11 1.06 20.36
CA ALA A 88 -6.24 0.70 18.95
C ALA A 88 -7.06 -0.57 18.71
N GLY A 89 -7.01 -1.56 19.60
CA GLY A 89 -7.76 -2.82 19.43
C GLY A 89 -9.26 -2.62 19.26
N PRO A 90 -9.95 -1.96 20.21
CA PRO A 90 -11.39 -1.68 20.07
C PRO A 90 -11.74 -0.84 18.83
N LEU A 91 -10.83 0.03 18.38
CA LEU A 91 -11.02 0.79 17.12
C LEU A 91 -10.88 -0.12 15.90
N ALA A 92 -9.95 -1.06 15.91
CA ALA A 92 -9.83 -2.07 14.86
C ALA A 92 -11.11 -2.90 14.73
N ASP A 93 -11.69 -3.35 15.85
CA ASP A 93 -12.96 -4.08 15.85
C ASP A 93 -14.10 -3.25 15.25
N ALA A 94 -14.22 -1.98 15.62
CA ALA A 94 -15.23 -1.07 15.09
C ALA A 94 -15.06 -0.81 13.59
N LEU A 95 -13.82 -0.65 13.13
CA LEU A 95 -13.49 -0.45 11.72
C LEU A 95 -13.73 -1.71 10.89
N PHE A 96 -13.41 -2.90 11.41
CA PHE A 96 -13.73 -4.17 10.79
C PHE A 96 -15.23 -4.35 10.59
N GLU A 97 -16.02 -4.08 11.64
CA GLU A 97 -17.48 -4.15 11.56
C GLU A 97 -18.06 -3.15 10.54
N TYR A 98 -17.52 -1.94 10.48
CA TYR A 98 -17.93 -0.97 9.48
C TYR A 98 -17.57 -1.44 8.07
N LEU A 99 -16.34 -1.87 7.83
CA LEU A 99 -15.86 -2.37 6.54
C LEU A 99 -16.76 -3.52 6.04
N ARG A 100 -17.01 -4.50 6.91
CA ARG A 100 -17.80 -5.69 6.61
C ARG A 100 -19.28 -5.39 6.35
N LYS A 101 -19.91 -4.49 7.12
CA LYS A 101 -21.36 -4.23 7.04
C LYS A 101 -21.72 -3.16 6.02
N VAL A 102 -20.82 -2.19 5.79
CA VAL A 102 -21.12 -1.00 5.00
C VAL A 102 -20.44 -1.03 3.63
N CYS A 103 -19.19 -1.51 3.52
CA CYS A 103 -18.46 -1.50 2.27
C CYS A 103 -18.54 -2.82 1.48
N TRP A 104 -18.82 -3.94 2.14
CA TRP A 104 -18.93 -5.25 1.50
C TRP A 104 -20.36 -5.52 1.03
N ARG A 105 -20.50 -5.98 -0.22
CA ARG A 105 -21.79 -6.26 -0.89
C ARG A 105 -21.99 -7.73 -1.25
N GLY A 106 -21.22 -8.60 -0.63
CA GLY A 106 -21.31 -10.05 -0.84
C GLY A 106 -20.34 -10.56 -1.91
N PRO A 107 -20.22 -11.91 -2.02
CA PRO A 107 -19.22 -12.58 -2.84
C PRO A 107 -19.40 -12.38 -4.36
N GLU A 108 -20.57 -11.92 -4.80
CA GLU A 108 -20.81 -11.62 -6.21
C GLU A 108 -20.39 -10.20 -6.60
N SER A 109 -20.52 -9.24 -5.69
CA SER A 109 -20.29 -7.81 -5.98
C SER A 109 -19.02 -7.25 -5.37
N GLY A 110 -18.53 -7.82 -4.27
CA GLY A 110 -17.30 -7.39 -3.60
C GLY A 110 -17.44 -6.06 -2.84
N TRP A 111 -16.39 -5.26 -2.92
CA TRP A 111 -16.24 -3.98 -2.25
C TRP A 111 -16.70 -2.84 -3.14
N VAL A 112 -17.46 -1.88 -2.59
CA VAL A 112 -17.80 -0.62 -3.29
C VAL A 112 -16.67 0.40 -3.11
N HIS A 113 -16.52 1.33 -4.05
CA HIS A 113 -15.47 2.36 -3.97
C HIS A 113 -15.82 3.42 -2.91
N LYS A 114 -17.08 3.92 -2.89
CA LYS A 114 -17.52 4.98 -1.98
C LYS A 114 -18.90 4.72 -1.42
N VAL A 115 -19.08 5.16 -0.19
CA VAL A 115 -20.39 5.24 0.47
C VAL A 115 -20.67 6.67 0.93
N THR A 116 -21.95 7.02 1.08
CA THR A 116 -22.36 8.27 1.78
C THR A 116 -21.98 8.20 3.25
N LEU A 117 -22.15 9.28 3.98
CA LEU A 117 -21.92 9.28 5.43
C LEU A 117 -22.84 8.28 6.13
N GLU A 118 -24.09 8.14 5.66
CA GLU A 118 -25.12 7.23 6.19
C GLU A 118 -24.84 5.75 5.83
N GLY A 119 -23.93 5.48 4.91
CA GLY A 119 -23.54 4.13 4.49
C GLY A 119 -24.24 3.61 3.24
N ASP A 120 -24.98 4.47 2.53
CA ASP A 120 -25.54 4.13 1.22
C ASP A 120 -24.46 4.11 0.13
N ILE A 121 -24.64 3.29 -0.90
CA ILE A 121 -23.70 3.23 -2.02
C ILE A 121 -23.72 4.56 -2.78
N LEU A 122 -22.57 5.24 -2.83
CA LEU A 122 -22.37 6.44 -3.62
C LEU A 122 -21.65 6.15 -4.94
N ASP A 123 -20.66 5.25 -4.90
CA ASP A 123 -19.91 4.81 -6.08
C ASP A 123 -19.73 3.29 -6.02
N PRO A 124 -20.44 2.52 -6.88
CA PRO A 124 -20.38 1.07 -6.87
C PRO A 124 -19.17 0.48 -7.63
N THR A 125 -18.28 1.32 -8.20
CA THR A 125 -17.11 0.85 -8.95
C THR A 125 -16.34 -0.17 -8.13
N ALA A 126 -16.03 -1.32 -8.72
CA ALA A 126 -15.10 -2.26 -8.12
C ALA A 126 -13.67 -1.82 -8.50
N ASP A 127 -12.92 -1.29 -7.54
CA ASP A 127 -11.57 -0.78 -7.75
C ASP A 127 -10.55 -1.74 -7.14
N LEU A 128 -9.58 -2.22 -7.94
CA LEU A 128 -8.57 -3.17 -7.48
C LEU A 128 -7.73 -2.63 -6.32
N TYR A 129 -7.56 -1.32 -6.25
CA TYR A 129 -6.86 -0.65 -5.13
C TYR A 129 -7.62 -0.83 -3.82
N ASP A 130 -8.96 -0.67 -3.83
CA ASP A 130 -9.81 -0.95 -2.66
C ASP A 130 -9.71 -2.42 -2.24
N PHE A 131 -9.80 -3.35 -3.20
CA PHE A 131 -9.69 -4.78 -2.96
C PHE A 131 -8.33 -5.15 -2.36
N ALA A 132 -7.24 -4.58 -2.87
CA ALA A 132 -5.89 -4.79 -2.37
C ALA A 132 -5.74 -4.35 -0.91
N PHE A 133 -6.21 -3.14 -0.57
CA PHE A 133 -6.18 -2.66 0.81
C PHE A 133 -7.11 -3.43 1.74
N CYS A 134 -8.24 -3.95 1.24
CA CYS A 134 -9.08 -4.84 2.02
C CYS A 134 -8.35 -6.16 2.35
N VAL A 135 -7.69 -6.78 1.37
CA VAL A 135 -6.87 -7.98 1.62
C VAL A 135 -5.77 -7.69 2.66
N PHE A 136 -5.06 -6.57 2.49
CA PHE A 136 -3.99 -6.16 3.41
C PHE A 136 -4.50 -5.95 4.83
N ALA A 137 -5.53 -5.13 4.99
CA ALA A 137 -6.09 -4.78 6.29
C ALA A 137 -6.73 -5.96 7.03
N LEU A 138 -7.50 -6.79 6.31
CA LEU A 138 -8.11 -8.00 6.86
C LEU A 138 -7.06 -9.01 7.29
N SER A 139 -5.94 -9.12 6.59
CA SER A 139 -4.81 -9.97 6.98
C SER A 139 -4.17 -9.52 8.29
N TRP A 140 -3.97 -8.21 8.47
CA TRP A 140 -3.45 -7.65 9.72
C TRP A 140 -4.46 -7.75 10.87
N TYR A 141 -5.74 -7.57 10.58
CA TYR A 141 -6.79 -7.76 11.58
C TYR A 141 -6.91 -9.23 12.00
N TYR A 142 -6.81 -10.17 11.03
CA TYR A 142 -6.75 -11.60 11.34
C TYR A 142 -5.51 -11.95 12.19
N ARG A 143 -4.37 -11.36 11.90
CA ARG A 143 -3.14 -11.51 12.73
C ARG A 143 -3.35 -11.05 14.17
N LEU A 144 -4.14 -10.01 14.39
CA LEU A 144 -4.46 -9.47 15.71
C LEU A 144 -5.46 -10.35 16.47
N THR A 145 -6.49 -10.86 15.78
CA THR A 145 -7.70 -11.38 16.43
C THR A 145 -8.00 -12.84 16.16
N GLU A 146 -7.39 -13.44 15.14
CA GLU A 146 -7.74 -14.75 14.57
C GLU A 146 -9.22 -14.87 14.14
N ASN A 147 -9.86 -13.75 13.81
CA ASN A 147 -11.25 -13.68 13.41
C ASN A 147 -11.51 -14.41 12.08
N SER A 148 -12.33 -15.47 12.11
CA SER A 148 -12.65 -16.30 10.95
C SER A 148 -13.43 -15.58 9.85
N ASP A 149 -14.23 -14.56 10.20
CA ASP A 149 -14.96 -13.76 9.21
C ASP A 149 -13.99 -12.90 8.39
N ALA A 150 -12.92 -12.37 9.02
CA ALA A 150 -11.86 -11.66 8.28
C ALA A 150 -11.17 -12.59 7.28
N LEU A 151 -10.84 -13.81 7.70
CA LEU A 151 -10.25 -14.83 6.81
C LEU A 151 -11.18 -15.17 5.64
N THR A 152 -12.47 -15.36 5.91
CA THR A 152 -13.48 -15.64 4.88
C THR A 152 -13.58 -14.49 3.88
N LEU A 153 -13.58 -13.23 4.34
CA LEU A 153 -13.63 -12.05 3.47
C LEU A 153 -12.38 -11.94 2.58
N VAL A 154 -11.19 -12.28 3.08
CA VAL A 154 -9.99 -12.34 2.23
C VAL A 154 -10.16 -13.35 1.12
N HIS A 155 -10.57 -14.59 1.42
CA HIS A 155 -10.76 -15.61 0.40
C HIS A 155 -11.79 -15.19 -0.66
N GLN A 156 -12.94 -14.66 -0.24
CA GLN A 156 -13.97 -14.15 -1.16
C GLN A 156 -13.47 -12.98 -2.00
N THR A 157 -12.67 -12.08 -1.42
CA THR A 157 -12.04 -10.98 -2.16
C THR A 157 -11.10 -11.52 -3.25
N LEU A 158 -10.27 -12.50 -2.92
CA LEU A 158 -9.36 -13.13 -3.88
C LEU A 158 -10.11 -13.92 -4.95
N ASP A 159 -11.29 -14.50 -4.65
CA ASP A 159 -12.15 -15.14 -5.64
C ASP A 159 -12.61 -14.14 -6.70
N ILE A 160 -13.06 -12.97 -6.28
CA ILE A 160 -13.48 -11.89 -7.17
C ILE A 160 -12.29 -11.36 -7.99
N VAL A 161 -11.14 -11.12 -7.34
CA VAL A 161 -9.92 -10.67 -8.04
C VAL A 161 -9.53 -11.65 -9.15
N GLY A 162 -9.54 -12.94 -8.87
CA GLY A 162 -9.21 -13.97 -9.87
C GLY A 162 -10.25 -14.14 -10.96
N ARG A 163 -11.55 -14.00 -10.64
CA ARG A 163 -12.66 -14.17 -11.57
C ARG A 163 -12.86 -12.97 -12.50
N ASP A 164 -12.87 -11.76 -11.91
CA ASP A 164 -13.38 -10.57 -12.58
C ASP A 164 -12.29 -9.59 -13.01
N PHE A 165 -11.22 -9.44 -12.23
CA PHE A 165 -10.16 -8.49 -12.53
C PHE A 165 -9.03 -9.07 -13.40
N ALA A 166 -8.89 -10.40 -13.49
CA ALA A 166 -7.82 -11.00 -14.28
C ALA A 166 -7.92 -10.59 -15.75
N HIS A 167 -6.83 -10.00 -16.29
CA HIS A 167 -6.80 -9.58 -17.69
C HIS A 167 -6.75 -10.80 -18.63
N PRO A 168 -7.56 -10.86 -19.70
CA PRO A 168 -7.65 -12.04 -20.59
C PRO A 168 -6.33 -12.43 -21.25
N SER A 169 -5.40 -11.48 -21.43
CA SER A 169 -4.06 -11.76 -21.97
C SER A 169 -3.14 -12.51 -20.99
N GLY A 170 -3.55 -12.72 -19.74
CA GLY A 170 -2.70 -13.25 -18.67
C GLY A 170 -1.69 -12.24 -18.11
N ASN A 171 -1.76 -10.97 -18.51
CA ASN A 171 -0.89 -9.91 -18.06
C ASN A 171 -1.56 -9.07 -16.94
N GLY A 172 -1.51 -9.60 -15.72
CA GLY A 172 -2.00 -8.91 -14.52
C GLY A 172 -3.51 -8.71 -14.49
N TYR A 173 -3.95 -7.60 -13.93
CA TYR A 173 -5.34 -7.32 -13.58
C TYR A 173 -5.80 -5.97 -14.13
N TYR A 174 -7.09 -5.80 -14.35
CA TYR A 174 -7.70 -4.48 -14.58
C TYR A 174 -7.57 -3.60 -13.32
N ASN A 175 -7.50 -2.27 -13.49
CA ASN A 175 -7.49 -1.35 -12.34
C ASN A 175 -8.84 -1.33 -11.63
N GLN A 176 -9.91 -1.37 -12.40
CA GLN A 176 -11.29 -1.27 -11.93
C GLN A 176 -12.26 -1.96 -12.89
N LEU A 177 -13.50 -2.13 -12.41
CA LEU A 177 -14.61 -2.63 -13.22
C LEU A 177 -15.79 -1.64 -13.16
N PRO A 178 -16.32 -1.18 -14.31
CA PRO A 178 -15.87 -1.51 -15.67
C PRO A 178 -14.41 -1.08 -15.96
N ALA A 179 -13.73 -1.88 -16.81
CA ALA A 179 -12.32 -1.65 -17.14
C ALA A 179 -12.10 -0.26 -17.77
N ASN A 180 -11.00 0.38 -17.41
CA ASN A 180 -10.60 1.68 -17.93
C ASN A 180 -9.10 1.69 -18.31
N LEU A 181 -8.72 2.69 -19.09
CA LEU A 181 -7.34 2.98 -19.47
C LEU A 181 -6.95 4.40 -19.01
N PRO A 182 -5.69 4.64 -18.74
CA PRO A 182 -4.54 3.71 -18.79
C PRO A 182 -4.57 2.69 -17.66
N ARG A 183 -3.95 1.52 -17.87
CA ARG A 183 -3.65 0.60 -16.77
C ARG A 183 -2.54 1.19 -15.91
N GLN A 184 -2.56 0.88 -14.60
CA GLN A 184 -1.65 1.43 -13.61
C GLN A 184 -0.88 0.32 -12.91
N GLN A 185 0.36 0.62 -12.52
CA GLN A 185 1.14 -0.29 -11.68
C GLN A 185 0.63 -0.33 -10.24
N ASN A 186 0.12 0.79 -9.73
CA ASN A 186 -0.21 1.03 -8.32
C ASN A 186 -1.20 -0.01 -7.74
N PRO A 187 -2.34 -0.36 -8.37
CA PRO A 187 -3.20 -1.43 -7.87
C PRO A 187 -2.51 -2.80 -7.80
N HIS A 188 -1.61 -3.12 -8.73
CA HIS A 188 -0.84 -4.37 -8.72
C HIS A 188 0.16 -4.39 -7.54
N MET A 189 0.77 -3.25 -7.23
CA MET A 189 1.69 -3.09 -6.11
C MET A 189 1.01 -3.40 -4.79
N HIS A 190 -0.11 -2.74 -4.51
CA HIS A 190 -0.83 -2.94 -3.26
C HIS A 190 -1.52 -4.31 -3.19
N LEU A 191 -1.95 -4.88 -4.32
CA LEU A 191 -2.40 -6.27 -4.33
C LEU A 191 -1.29 -7.21 -3.88
N MET A 192 -0.07 -7.03 -4.39
CA MET A 192 1.08 -7.83 -3.96
C MET A 192 1.39 -7.62 -2.47
N GLU A 193 1.34 -6.40 -1.98
CA GLU A 193 1.51 -6.08 -0.56
C GLU A 193 0.48 -6.82 0.31
N GLY A 194 -0.80 -6.78 -0.06
CA GLY A 194 -1.86 -7.49 0.63
C GLY A 194 -1.69 -9.01 0.61
N LEU A 195 -1.32 -9.56 -0.54
CA LEU A 195 -1.05 -10.99 -0.69
C LEU A 195 0.13 -11.47 0.15
N LEU A 196 1.22 -10.69 0.24
CA LEU A 196 2.37 -11.01 1.09
C LEU A 196 1.99 -10.99 2.57
N ALA A 197 1.19 -10.02 3.02
CA ALA A 197 0.68 -9.99 4.38
C ALA A 197 -0.18 -11.22 4.68
N PHE A 198 -1.07 -11.60 3.76
CA PHE A 198 -1.92 -12.78 3.90
C PHE A 198 -1.12 -14.07 3.91
N TRP A 199 -0.17 -14.23 2.99
CA TRP A 199 0.72 -15.38 2.94
C TRP A 199 1.53 -15.52 4.23
N GLU A 200 2.10 -14.43 4.73
CA GLU A 200 2.90 -14.44 5.97
C GLU A 200 2.11 -14.93 7.19
N VAL A 201 0.84 -14.53 7.28
CA VAL A 201 0.01 -14.86 8.46
C VAL A 201 -0.60 -16.25 8.38
N THR A 202 -0.95 -16.72 7.17
CA THR A 202 -1.72 -17.97 6.98
C THR A 202 -0.96 -19.08 6.30
N ASN A 203 0.16 -18.77 5.64
CA ASN A 203 0.87 -19.67 4.72
C ASN A 203 -0.01 -20.15 3.55
N ASP A 204 -0.99 -19.35 3.13
CA ASP A 204 -1.93 -19.67 2.06
C ASP A 204 -1.21 -19.87 0.72
N SER A 205 -1.46 -21.02 0.05
CA SER A 205 -0.80 -21.36 -1.21
C SER A 205 -1.22 -20.48 -2.38
N ARG A 206 -2.47 -20.05 -2.42
CA ARG A 206 -3.01 -19.15 -3.44
C ARG A 206 -2.37 -17.76 -3.34
N ALA A 207 -2.27 -17.20 -2.13
CA ALA A 207 -1.58 -15.93 -1.92
C ALA A 207 -0.12 -16.00 -2.35
N LYS A 208 0.55 -17.12 -2.07
CA LYS A 208 1.90 -17.41 -2.54
C LYS A 208 1.98 -17.40 -4.07
N ASP A 209 1.10 -18.15 -4.74
CA ASP A 209 1.12 -18.29 -6.20
C ASP A 209 0.81 -16.96 -6.89
N MET A 210 -0.19 -16.21 -6.39
CA MET A 210 -0.51 -14.88 -6.90
C MET A 210 0.64 -13.88 -6.68
N SER A 211 1.30 -13.91 -5.53
CA SER A 211 2.50 -13.07 -5.26
C SER A 211 3.65 -13.40 -6.19
N ASN A 212 3.93 -14.68 -6.43
CA ASN A 212 4.93 -15.13 -7.40
C ASN A 212 4.60 -14.64 -8.82
N GLY A 213 3.32 -14.70 -9.20
CA GLY A 213 2.82 -14.19 -10.48
C GLY A 213 3.04 -12.68 -10.65
N LEU A 214 2.74 -11.89 -9.60
CA LEU A 214 2.95 -10.44 -9.61
C LEU A 214 4.43 -10.06 -9.62
N ALA A 215 5.29 -10.77 -8.88
CA ALA A 215 6.73 -10.56 -8.94
C ALA A 215 7.29 -10.84 -10.34
N ALA A 216 6.83 -11.91 -10.99
CA ALA A 216 7.19 -12.22 -12.37
C ALA A 216 6.65 -11.18 -13.36
N LEU A 217 5.42 -10.69 -13.16
CA LEU A 217 4.82 -9.61 -13.97
C LEU A 217 5.64 -8.33 -13.85
N PHE A 218 6.00 -7.93 -12.62
CA PHE A 218 6.85 -6.75 -12.38
C PHE A 218 8.14 -6.84 -13.18
N ARG A 219 8.87 -7.94 -13.06
CA ARG A 219 10.17 -8.14 -13.76
C ARG A 219 10.06 -8.16 -15.27
N ARG A 220 8.93 -8.64 -15.82
CA ARG A 220 8.73 -8.84 -17.26
C ARG A 220 8.14 -7.63 -17.96
N GLN A 221 7.18 -6.94 -17.31
CA GLN A 221 6.33 -5.93 -17.94
C GLN A 221 6.40 -4.55 -17.29
N LEU A 222 6.41 -4.47 -15.95
CA LEU A 222 6.30 -3.19 -15.26
C LEU A 222 7.65 -2.48 -15.10
N PHE A 223 8.74 -3.23 -14.93
CA PHE A 223 10.07 -2.67 -14.76
C PHE A 223 10.75 -2.43 -16.11
N ASP A 224 10.99 -1.16 -16.44
CA ASP A 224 11.79 -0.77 -17.59
C ASP A 224 13.28 -0.95 -17.27
N LYS A 225 13.89 -1.98 -17.85
CA LYS A 225 15.31 -2.30 -17.63
C LYS A 225 16.26 -1.24 -18.18
N ALA A 226 15.87 -0.55 -19.25
CA ALA A 226 16.70 0.48 -19.88
C ALA A 226 16.71 1.76 -19.03
N ALA A 227 15.56 2.12 -18.47
CA ALA A 227 15.42 3.24 -17.54
C ALA A 227 15.88 2.90 -16.12
N GLY A 228 15.91 1.62 -15.77
CA GLY A 228 16.15 1.16 -14.39
C GLY A 228 15.02 1.56 -13.42
N ALA A 229 13.81 1.76 -13.90
CA ALA A 229 12.72 2.30 -13.14
C ALA A 229 11.36 1.71 -13.61
N MET A 230 10.33 1.95 -12.84
CA MET A 230 8.97 1.54 -13.15
C MET A 230 8.11 2.79 -13.40
N PRO A 231 7.54 2.96 -14.60
CA PRO A 231 6.61 4.04 -14.91
C PRO A 231 5.21 3.77 -14.34
N GLU A 232 4.39 4.83 -14.23
CA GLU A 232 3.06 4.73 -13.60
C GLU A 232 1.98 4.16 -14.52
N PHE A 233 2.02 4.47 -15.82
CA PHE A 233 0.91 4.22 -16.73
C PHE A 233 1.28 3.35 -17.92
N PHE A 234 0.34 2.48 -18.29
CA PHE A 234 0.53 1.46 -19.31
C PHE A 234 -0.70 1.37 -20.22
N ASP A 235 -0.49 0.87 -21.44
CA ASP A 235 -1.58 0.49 -22.33
C ASP A 235 -2.31 -0.78 -21.82
N ASP A 236 -3.28 -1.26 -22.61
CA ASP A 236 -4.06 -2.45 -22.27
C ASP A 236 -3.21 -3.73 -22.12
N PHE A 237 -2.06 -3.79 -22.81
CA PHE A 237 -1.14 -4.94 -22.77
C PHE A 237 0.03 -4.77 -21.80
N LEU A 238 -0.01 -3.74 -20.95
CA LEU A 238 1.06 -3.35 -20.03
C LEU A 238 2.37 -2.95 -20.74
N ASN A 239 2.29 -2.34 -21.95
CA ASN A 239 3.42 -1.59 -22.47
C ASN A 239 3.39 -0.18 -21.88
N PRO A 240 4.55 0.38 -21.46
CA PRO A 240 4.60 1.74 -20.96
C PRO A 240 4.05 2.74 -21.98
N ILE A 241 3.22 3.69 -21.53
CA ILE A 241 2.75 4.77 -22.40
C ILE A 241 3.94 5.63 -22.81
N ALA A 242 4.17 5.76 -24.13
CA ALA A 242 5.32 6.46 -24.68
C ALA A 242 5.27 7.99 -24.49
N ASP A 243 4.09 8.57 -24.29
CA ASP A 243 3.93 10.00 -24.05
C ASP A 243 4.48 10.39 -22.67
N SER A 244 5.70 10.92 -22.68
CA SER A 244 6.40 11.37 -21.46
C SER A 244 5.73 12.54 -20.73
N THR A 245 4.75 13.22 -21.36
CA THR A 245 3.96 14.26 -20.69
C THR A 245 2.83 13.68 -19.85
N ARG A 246 2.45 12.43 -20.15
CA ARG A 246 1.36 11.69 -19.49
C ARG A 246 1.85 10.55 -18.61
N ASN A 247 3.09 10.08 -18.81
CA ASN A 247 3.69 9.02 -18.02
C ASN A 247 4.87 9.59 -17.22
N HIS A 248 4.93 9.25 -15.94
CA HIS A 248 5.95 9.71 -15.02
C HIS A 248 6.45 8.57 -14.14
N ILE A 249 7.47 8.85 -13.35
CA ILE A 249 8.05 7.93 -12.37
C ILE A 249 7.90 8.59 -11.01
N GLU A 250 7.27 7.92 -10.07
CA GLU A 250 7.16 8.36 -8.68
C GLU A 250 8.24 7.71 -7.83
N ALA A 251 9.07 8.53 -7.17
CA ALA A 251 10.14 8.04 -6.31
C ALA A 251 9.59 7.20 -5.14
N GLY A 252 8.45 7.60 -4.57
CA GLY A 252 7.76 6.85 -3.52
C GLY A 252 7.42 5.43 -3.96
N HIS A 253 6.81 5.26 -5.12
CA HIS A 253 6.44 3.95 -5.66
C HIS A 253 7.66 3.07 -6.00
N GLN A 254 8.81 3.67 -6.38
CA GLN A 254 10.05 2.89 -6.54
C GLN A 254 10.50 2.29 -5.20
N PHE A 255 10.43 3.05 -4.09
CA PHE A 255 10.75 2.54 -2.76
C PHE A 255 9.75 1.49 -2.27
N GLU A 256 8.45 1.70 -2.53
CA GLU A 256 7.42 0.74 -2.15
C GLU A 256 7.61 -0.59 -2.88
N TRP A 257 7.84 -0.58 -4.19
CA TRP A 257 8.17 -1.80 -4.94
C TRP A 257 9.47 -2.44 -4.48
N ALA A 258 10.50 -1.64 -4.18
CA ALA A 258 11.76 -2.18 -3.64
C ALA A 258 11.52 -2.92 -2.32
N TRP A 259 10.72 -2.34 -1.41
CA TRP A 259 10.36 -2.98 -0.15
C TRP A 259 9.52 -4.24 -0.36
N ILE A 260 8.49 -4.19 -1.22
CA ILE A 260 7.60 -5.32 -1.51
C ILE A 260 8.39 -6.48 -2.12
N LEU A 261 9.30 -6.22 -3.07
CA LEU A 261 10.14 -7.24 -3.69
C LEU A 261 11.15 -7.83 -2.69
N ALA A 262 11.74 -7.01 -1.82
CA ALA A 262 12.60 -7.50 -0.75
C ALA A 262 11.83 -8.39 0.22
N ARG A 263 10.58 -8.03 0.55
CA ARG A 263 9.70 -8.85 1.38
C ARG A 263 9.32 -10.16 0.69
N HIS A 264 8.99 -10.12 -0.59
CA HIS A 264 8.75 -11.31 -1.40
C HIS A 264 9.99 -12.23 -1.41
N GLN A 265 11.20 -11.68 -1.59
CA GLN A 265 12.44 -12.45 -1.52
C GLN A 265 12.60 -13.20 -0.18
N GLN A 266 12.30 -12.54 0.94
CA GLN A 266 12.36 -13.15 2.26
C GLN A 266 11.39 -14.35 2.43
N LEU A 267 10.18 -14.24 1.86
CA LEU A 267 9.16 -15.29 1.97
C LEU A 267 9.32 -16.40 0.95
N SER A 268 9.71 -16.06 -0.29
CA SER A 268 9.78 -17.01 -1.42
C SER A 268 11.14 -17.65 -1.62
N GLY A 269 12.22 -16.99 -1.17
CA GLY A 269 13.60 -17.34 -1.52
C GLY A 269 14.02 -16.89 -2.93
N GLN A 270 13.15 -16.25 -3.72
CA GLN A 270 13.49 -15.74 -5.05
C GLN A 270 14.34 -14.47 -4.95
N ASP A 271 15.45 -14.41 -5.68
CA ASP A 271 16.35 -13.26 -5.64
C ASP A 271 15.85 -12.07 -6.44
N HIS A 272 15.71 -10.92 -5.78
CA HIS A 272 15.36 -9.63 -6.36
C HIS A 272 16.41 -8.54 -6.09
N THR A 273 17.55 -8.90 -5.54
CA THR A 273 18.57 -7.97 -5.01
C THR A 273 18.96 -6.87 -6.00
N ASP A 274 19.23 -7.24 -7.26
CA ASP A 274 19.66 -6.28 -8.28
C ASP A 274 18.55 -5.27 -8.63
N ILE A 275 17.30 -5.72 -8.76
CA ILE A 275 16.17 -4.84 -9.06
C ILE A 275 15.88 -3.93 -7.87
N VAL A 276 15.84 -4.46 -6.67
CA VAL A 276 15.64 -3.70 -5.42
C VAL A 276 16.68 -2.60 -5.31
N ARG A 277 17.97 -2.95 -5.50
CA ARG A 277 19.05 -1.97 -5.47
C ARG A 277 18.89 -0.88 -6.55
N THR A 278 18.53 -1.27 -7.77
CA THR A 278 18.33 -0.33 -8.88
C THR A 278 17.19 0.65 -8.59
N LEU A 279 16.05 0.16 -8.11
CA LEU A 279 14.91 1.00 -7.75
C LEU A 279 15.28 2.02 -6.66
N VAL A 280 15.95 1.57 -5.59
CA VAL A 280 16.37 2.45 -4.48
C VAL A 280 17.35 3.52 -4.99
N LEU A 281 18.42 3.13 -5.70
CA LEU A 281 19.42 4.08 -6.19
C LEU A 281 18.83 5.12 -7.15
N ASN A 282 17.90 4.71 -8.01
CA ASN A 282 17.25 5.63 -8.94
C ASN A 282 16.24 6.54 -8.22
N ALA A 283 15.48 6.00 -7.26
CA ALA A 283 14.60 6.82 -6.43
C ALA A 283 15.38 7.88 -5.64
N GLU A 284 16.51 7.52 -5.03
CA GLU A 284 17.39 8.48 -4.35
C GLU A 284 17.95 9.53 -5.31
N ARG A 285 18.47 9.08 -6.46
CA ARG A 285 19.11 9.98 -7.44
C ARG A 285 18.17 11.02 -8.03
N PHE A 286 16.93 10.64 -8.33
CA PHE A 286 15.98 11.45 -9.09
C PHE A 286 14.83 12.01 -8.25
N GLY A 287 14.54 11.40 -7.11
CA GLY A 287 13.45 11.82 -6.20
C GLY A 287 13.89 12.72 -5.07
N LEU A 288 15.20 12.81 -4.75
CA LEU A 288 15.69 13.64 -3.66
C LEU A 288 16.12 15.01 -4.19
N HIS A 289 15.49 16.07 -3.68
CA HIS A 289 15.87 17.44 -3.95
C HIS A 289 16.77 17.96 -2.83
N GLU A 290 17.91 18.61 -3.16
CA GLU A 290 18.93 19.05 -2.19
C GLU A 290 18.39 19.92 -1.05
N THR A 291 17.38 20.76 -1.30
CA THR A 291 16.86 21.72 -0.32
C THR A 291 15.41 21.50 0.10
N ARG A 292 14.64 20.68 -0.65
CA ARG A 292 13.19 20.52 -0.46
C ARG A 292 12.78 19.13 0.00
N GLY A 293 13.73 18.19 0.15
CA GLY A 293 13.44 16.79 0.43
C GLY A 293 12.97 16.03 -0.81
N TRP A 294 12.06 15.03 -0.62
CA TRP A 294 11.60 14.19 -1.71
C TRP A 294 10.61 14.89 -2.63
N THR A 295 10.76 14.71 -3.94
CA THR A 295 9.79 15.13 -4.96
C THR A 295 8.93 13.93 -5.38
N MET A 296 7.63 14.14 -5.62
CA MET A 296 6.72 13.06 -5.99
C MET A 296 6.88 12.58 -7.43
N ASN A 297 7.17 13.49 -8.37
CA ASN A 297 7.15 13.19 -9.79
C ASN A 297 8.43 13.64 -10.48
N SER A 298 9.11 12.71 -11.15
CA SER A 298 10.09 13.05 -12.19
C SER A 298 9.54 12.61 -13.55
N ASN A 299 9.34 13.57 -14.47
CA ASN A 299 8.83 13.26 -15.81
C ASN A 299 9.85 12.52 -16.69
N LYS A 300 11.04 12.30 -16.19
CA LYS A 300 12.13 11.47 -16.76
C LYS A 300 13.13 11.22 -15.65
N LEU A 301 13.92 10.18 -15.81
CA LEU A 301 15.27 10.09 -15.25
C LEU A 301 16.19 11.20 -15.79
N ASP A 302 15.64 12.37 -16.12
CA ASP A 302 16.34 13.51 -16.64
C ASP A 302 16.58 14.52 -15.52
N THR A 303 17.78 15.03 -15.43
CA THR A 303 18.34 15.89 -14.39
C THR A 303 17.67 17.27 -14.25
N SER A 304 16.65 17.57 -15.04
CA SER A 304 15.84 18.78 -14.95
C SER A 304 14.51 18.50 -14.22
N SER A 305 14.54 18.45 -12.89
CA SER A 305 13.33 18.40 -12.07
C SER A 305 12.48 19.65 -12.28
N GLN A 306 11.48 19.58 -13.14
CA GLN A 306 10.43 20.60 -13.16
C GLN A 306 9.46 20.34 -12.01
N ASP A 307 9.47 21.28 -11.10
CA ASP A 307 8.65 21.42 -9.92
C ASP A 307 7.15 21.27 -10.25
N ARG A 308 6.57 20.10 -9.99
CA ARG A 308 5.11 19.92 -10.02
C ARG A 308 4.66 19.31 -8.71
N GLY A 309 4.55 20.17 -7.71
CA GLY A 309 3.86 19.86 -6.46
C GLY A 309 4.68 18.98 -5.50
N SER A 310 5.49 19.63 -4.67
CA SER A 310 6.12 18.97 -3.53
C SER A 310 5.07 18.58 -2.49
N ARG A 311 4.85 17.30 -2.30
CA ARG A 311 4.35 16.80 -1.01
C ARG A 311 5.57 16.41 -0.19
N THR A 312 5.77 17.08 0.92
CA THR A 312 6.68 16.64 1.98
C THR A 312 6.00 15.47 2.70
N TRP A 313 6.65 14.33 2.70
CA TRP A 313 6.30 13.19 3.53
C TRP A 313 6.82 13.40 4.95
#